data_65c70a04f15eab7224f9566e89b71fe3
#
_entry.id   65c70a04f15eab7224f9566e89b71fe3
#
_cell.length_a   1.000
_cell.length_b   1.000
_cell.length_c   1.000
_cell.angle_alpha   90.00
_cell.angle_beta   90.00
_cell.angle_gamma   90.00
#
_symmetry.space_group_name_H-M   'P 1'
#
loop_
_entity.id
_entity.type
_entity.pdbx_description
1 polymer ?
#
loop_
_entity_poly.entity_id
_entity_poly.type
_entity_poly.pdbx_seq_one_letter_code
_entity_poly.pdbx_strand_id
1 'polypeptide(L)'
;RLPLQQEHLDAFNAYLKIRGLPPIGSCPKGTPLLASLGKGKRPKNATDALSRSGLHRILKKFLEEAALLADQKNPIDGAKLRTASAHWLRHTFAETALESMPVNVVQTALGHSSLSTTSLYLVPADARVIQEFKKVKPI
;
A
#
# COMPACT_ATOMS: atom_id res chain seq x y z
N ARG A 1 -6.81 -13.52 0.96
CA ARG A 1 -5.34 -13.52 0.83
C ARG A 1 -4.98 -12.62 -0.33
N LEU A 2 -4.06 -11.68 -0.12
CA LEU A 2 -3.53 -10.84 -1.20
C LEU A 2 -2.23 -11.49 -1.71
N PRO A 3 -2.06 -11.67 -3.03
CA PRO A 3 -0.78 -12.08 -3.59
C PRO A 3 0.23 -10.95 -3.39
N LEU A 4 1.45 -11.32 -3.01
CA LEU A 4 2.59 -10.41 -2.95
C LEU A 4 3.47 -10.67 -4.16
N GLN A 5 3.94 -9.61 -4.80
CA GLN A 5 4.95 -9.70 -5.84
C GLN A 5 6.31 -10.05 -5.23
N GLN A 6 7.24 -10.56 -6.05
CA GLN A 6 8.52 -11.03 -5.55
C GLN A 6 9.31 -9.94 -4.82
N GLU A 7 9.28 -8.71 -5.32
CA GLU A 7 9.96 -7.56 -4.70
C GLU A 7 9.44 -7.29 -3.28
N HIS A 8 8.13 -7.46 -3.06
CA HIS A 8 7.55 -7.31 -1.71
C HIS A 8 8.00 -8.44 -0.77
N LEU A 9 8.09 -9.69 -1.29
CA LEU A 9 8.58 -10.82 -0.51
C LEU A 9 10.04 -10.63 -0.12
N ASP A 10 10.87 -10.15 -1.04
CA ASP A 10 12.29 -9.88 -0.80
C ASP A 10 12.48 -8.78 0.25
N ALA A 11 11.70 -7.70 0.15
CA ALA A 11 11.71 -6.61 1.14
C ALA A 11 11.28 -7.11 2.53
N PHE A 12 10.22 -7.94 2.61
CA PHE A 12 9.80 -8.54 3.88
C PHE A 12 10.85 -9.49 4.44
N ASN A 13 11.48 -10.32 3.62
CA ASN A 13 12.52 -11.23 4.07
C ASN A 13 13.76 -10.48 4.56
N ALA A 14 14.16 -9.40 3.89
CA ALA A 14 15.24 -8.53 4.36
C ALA A 14 14.89 -7.90 5.73
N TYR A 15 13.66 -7.43 5.91
CA TYR A 15 13.18 -6.90 7.18
C TYR A 15 13.14 -7.97 8.29
N LEU A 16 12.65 -9.18 7.99
CA LEU A 16 12.64 -10.30 8.95
C LEU A 16 14.05 -10.70 9.35
N LYS A 17 15.01 -10.70 8.42
CA LYS A 17 16.43 -10.95 8.69
C LYS A 17 17.00 -9.94 9.68
N ILE A 18 16.69 -8.64 9.54
CA ILE A 18 17.08 -7.60 10.51
C ILE A 18 16.52 -7.90 11.91
N ARG A 19 15.32 -8.48 11.99
CA ARG A 19 14.70 -8.92 13.24
C ARG A 19 15.29 -10.24 13.80
N GLY A 20 16.17 -10.89 13.08
CA GLY A 20 16.72 -12.21 13.44
C GLY A 20 15.71 -13.34 13.30
N LEU A 21 14.74 -13.19 12.38
CA LEU A 21 13.68 -14.14 12.10
C LEU A 21 13.92 -14.88 10.78
N PRO A 22 13.39 -16.09 10.62
CA PRO A 22 13.43 -16.82 9.35
C PRO A 22 12.57 -16.14 8.29
N PRO A 23 12.72 -16.54 7.00
CA PRO A 23 11.92 -15.99 5.91
C PRO A 23 10.41 -16.17 6.13
N ILE A 24 9.62 -15.35 5.40
CA ILE A 24 8.16 -15.44 5.40
C ILE A 24 7.72 -16.87 5.04
N GLY A 25 6.74 -17.39 5.74
CA GLY A 25 6.30 -18.79 5.62
C GLY A 25 6.98 -19.76 6.59
N SER A 26 8.19 -19.46 7.08
CA SER A 26 8.92 -20.25 8.09
C SER A 26 8.90 -19.60 9.49
N CYS A 27 8.29 -18.46 9.63
CA CYS A 27 8.14 -17.79 10.92
C CYS A 27 7.22 -18.58 11.87
N PRO A 28 7.47 -18.54 13.20
CA PRO A 28 6.55 -19.09 14.20
C PRO A 28 5.13 -18.51 14.03
N LYS A 29 4.12 -19.33 14.34
CA LYS A 29 2.72 -18.87 14.35
C LYS A 29 2.56 -17.68 15.30
N GLY A 30 1.82 -16.67 14.86
CA GLY A 30 1.62 -15.45 15.65
C GLY A 30 2.73 -14.41 15.53
N THR A 31 3.79 -14.67 14.77
CA THR A 31 4.81 -13.63 14.48
C THR A 31 4.17 -12.46 13.76
N PRO A 32 4.20 -11.23 14.34
CA PRO A 32 3.64 -10.07 13.67
C PRO A 32 4.46 -9.71 12.44
N LEU A 33 3.78 -9.43 11.32
CA LEU A 33 4.44 -9.03 10.07
C LEU A 33 5.27 -7.76 10.27
N LEU A 34 4.72 -6.78 10.98
CA LEU A 34 5.40 -5.55 11.32
C LEU A 34 5.55 -5.42 12.84
N ALA A 35 6.76 -5.17 13.30
CA ALA A 35 7.09 -4.94 14.71
C ALA A 35 7.98 -3.71 14.85
N SER A 36 7.98 -3.10 16.02
CA SER A 36 8.90 -2.00 16.32
C SER A 36 10.32 -2.53 16.39
N LEU A 37 11.24 -1.93 15.65
CA LEU A 37 12.67 -2.28 15.74
C LEU A 37 13.35 -1.70 16.99
N GLY A 38 12.68 -0.77 17.72
CA GLY A 38 13.24 -0.11 18.90
C GLY A 38 14.55 0.65 18.61
N LYS A 39 14.92 1.59 19.46
CA LYS A 39 16.25 2.21 19.39
C LYS A 39 17.28 1.21 19.92
N GLY A 40 17.92 0.43 19.03
CA GLY A 40 19.04 -0.44 19.36
C GLY A 40 18.69 -1.73 20.13
N LYS A 41 17.42 -2.01 20.40
CA LYS A 41 16.99 -3.26 21.05
C LYS A 41 16.12 -4.06 20.08
N ARG A 42 16.52 -5.29 19.79
CA ARG A 42 15.64 -6.24 19.09
C ARG A 42 14.34 -6.36 19.87
N PRO A 43 13.17 -6.43 19.21
CA PRO A 43 11.91 -6.75 19.89
C PRO A 43 12.10 -8.03 20.68
N LYS A 44 11.89 -7.99 21.97
CA LYS A 44 12.15 -9.14 22.87
C LYS A 44 11.15 -10.28 22.68
N ASN A 45 9.98 -10.00 22.08
CA ASN A 45 8.90 -10.97 21.92
C ASN A 45 8.25 -10.88 20.54
N ALA A 46 7.78 -12.02 20.03
CA ALA A 46 6.99 -12.10 18.80
C ALA A 46 5.67 -11.29 18.86
N THR A 47 5.26 -10.86 20.05
CA THR A 47 4.02 -10.11 20.31
C THR A 47 4.16 -8.60 20.16
N ASP A 48 5.36 -8.07 19.95
CA ASP A 48 5.58 -6.62 19.81
C ASP A 48 5.16 -6.10 18.43
N ALA A 49 3.91 -6.39 18.07
CA ALA A 49 3.31 -5.89 16.85
C ALA A 49 3.34 -4.36 16.83
N LEU A 50 3.64 -3.79 15.66
CA LEU A 50 3.55 -2.36 15.47
C LEU A 50 2.09 -1.90 15.60
N SER A 51 1.83 -0.95 16.48
CA SER A 51 0.50 -0.39 16.65
C SER A 51 0.08 0.45 15.42
N ARG A 52 -1.23 0.65 15.24
CA ARG A 52 -1.76 1.55 14.21
C ARG A 52 -1.11 2.92 14.26
N SER A 53 -0.97 3.51 15.46
CA SER A 53 -0.34 4.82 15.65
C SER A 53 1.16 4.77 15.36
N GLY A 54 1.82 3.66 15.66
CA GLY A 54 3.23 3.44 15.32
C GLY A 54 3.45 3.41 13.81
N LEU A 55 2.61 2.66 13.09
CA LEU A 55 2.65 2.61 11.63
C LEU A 55 2.36 3.98 11.01
N HIS A 56 1.36 4.69 11.52
CA HIS A 56 1.04 6.04 11.05
C HIS A 56 2.22 7.00 11.21
N ARG A 57 2.93 6.97 12.36
CA ARG A 57 4.12 7.80 12.56
C ARG A 57 5.24 7.48 11.59
N ILE A 58 5.48 6.20 11.31
CA ILE A 58 6.51 5.79 10.34
C ILE A 58 6.15 6.30 8.95
N LEU A 59 4.89 6.12 8.53
CA LEU A 59 4.42 6.61 7.24
C LEU A 59 4.54 8.13 7.13
N LYS A 60 4.13 8.88 8.16
CA LYS A 60 4.25 10.35 8.14
C LYS A 60 5.68 10.82 8.07
N LYS A 61 6.60 10.15 8.78
CA LYS A 61 8.03 10.45 8.68
C LYS A 61 8.56 10.20 7.27
N PHE A 62 8.22 9.08 6.66
CA PHE A 62 8.60 8.75 5.29
C PHE A 62 8.06 9.78 4.28
N LEU A 63 6.78 10.18 4.43
CA LEU A 63 6.16 11.19 3.56
C LEU A 63 6.81 12.57 3.74
N GLU A 64 7.23 12.94 4.96
CA GLU A 64 7.97 14.19 5.20
C GLU A 64 9.36 14.17 4.54
N GLU A 65 10.10 13.07 4.66
CA GLU A 65 11.39 12.90 3.99
C GLU A 65 11.23 12.98 2.46
N ALA A 66 10.20 12.34 1.91
CA ALA A 66 9.88 12.43 0.49
C ALA A 66 9.48 13.86 0.06
N ALA A 67 8.74 14.58 0.93
CA ALA A 67 8.35 15.96 0.68
C ALA A 67 9.57 16.90 0.60
N LEU A 68 10.55 16.73 1.49
CA LEU A 68 11.79 17.50 1.45
C LEU A 68 12.56 17.30 0.15
N LEU A 69 12.57 16.08 -0.39
CA LEU A 69 13.19 15.80 -1.69
C LEU A 69 12.38 16.40 -2.84
N ALA A 70 11.05 16.34 -2.76
CA ALA A 70 10.16 16.91 -3.77
C ALA A 70 10.25 18.44 -3.81
N ASP A 71 10.37 19.12 -2.67
CA ASP A 71 10.52 20.57 -2.57
C ASP A 71 11.71 21.12 -3.38
N GLN A 72 12.76 20.32 -3.52
CA GLN A 72 13.93 20.70 -4.33
C GLN A 72 13.61 20.84 -5.82
N LYS A 73 12.55 20.17 -6.28
CA LYS A 73 12.09 20.20 -7.68
C LYS A 73 10.82 21.02 -7.84
N ASN A 74 9.85 20.84 -6.97
CA ASN A 74 8.56 21.49 -7.00
C ASN A 74 7.93 21.59 -5.60
N PRO A 75 7.87 22.79 -4.99
CA PRO A 75 7.28 22.97 -3.66
C PRO A 75 5.81 22.55 -3.54
N ILE A 76 5.06 22.58 -4.65
CA ILE A 76 3.65 22.17 -4.66
C ILE A 76 3.55 20.66 -4.38
N ASP A 77 4.46 19.86 -4.94
CA ASP A 77 4.47 18.41 -4.73
C ASP A 77 4.92 18.05 -3.31
N GLY A 78 5.88 18.77 -2.74
CA GLY A 78 6.24 18.64 -1.34
C GLY A 78 5.07 18.95 -0.41
N ALA A 79 4.32 20.01 -0.66
CA ALA A 79 3.12 20.35 0.11
C ALA A 79 2.05 19.25 0.04
N LYS A 80 1.80 18.66 -1.14
CA LYS A 80 0.88 17.53 -1.32
C LYS A 80 1.33 16.32 -0.50
N LEU A 81 2.62 15.96 -0.53
CA LEU A 81 3.15 14.81 0.20
C LEU A 81 2.98 14.98 1.72
N ARG A 82 3.13 16.18 2.27
CA ARG A 82 2.89 16.45 3.71
C ARG A 82 1.45 16.22 4.11
N THR A 83 0.49 16.49 3.22
CA THR A 83 -0.93 16.22 3.48
C THR A 83 -1.32 14.76 3.26
N ALA A 84 -0.50 13.99 2.57
CA ALA A 84 -0.76 12.60 2.25
C ALA A 84 -0.90 11.71 3.50
N SER A 85 -1.70 10.67 3.38
CA SER A 85 -2.02 9.73 4.46
C SER A 85 -2.08 8.29 3.92
N ALA A 86 -2.20 7.31 4.81
CA ALA A 86 -2.42 5.92 4.41
C ALA A 86 -3.68 5.77 3.54
N HIS A 87 -4.71 6.57 3.80
CA HIS A 87 -5.93 6.57 3.00
C HIS A 87 -5.67 7.11 1.58
N TRP A 88 -4.88 8.15 1.46
CA TRP A 88 -4.46 8.69 0.16
C TRP A 88 -3.68 7.64 -0.66
N LEU A 89 -2.73 6.93 -0.05
CA LEU A 89 -2.01 5.84 -0.72
C LEU A 89 -2.94 4.72 -1.18
N ARG A 90 -3.97 4.42 -0.38
CA ARG A 90 -5.00 3.44 -0.74
C ARG A 90 -5.83 3.90 -1.95
N HIS A 91 -6.18 5.18 -2.02
CA HIS A 91 -6.86 5.76 -3.19
C HIS A 91 -5.99 5.65 -4.45
N THR A 92 -4.74 6.11 -4.36
CA THR A 92 -3.79 6.00 -5.48
C THR A 92 -3.64 4.55 -5.96
N PHE A 93 -3.51 3.58 -5.03
CA PHE A 93 -3.48 2.17 -5.40
C PHE A 93 -4.76 1.74 -6.12
N ALA A 94 -5.94 2.14 -5.63
CA ALA A 94 -7.21 1.78 -6.24
C ALA A 94 -7.32 2.30 -7.68
N GLU A 95 -6.98 3.57 -7.90
CA GLU A 95 -7.00 4.21 -9.22
C GLU A 95 -6.03 3.52 -10.18
N THR A 96 -4.77 3.34 -9.78
CA THR A 96 -3.76 2.67 -10.62
C THR A 96 -4.13 1.20 -10.90
N ALA A 97 -4.65 0.48 -9.90
CA ALA A 97 -5.05 -0.91 -10.09
C ALA A 97 -6.23 -1.06 -11.06
N LEU A 98 -7.18 -0.13 -11.06
CA LEU A 98 -8.31 -0.13 -11.99
C LEU A 98 -7.92 0.12 -13.45
N GLU A 99 -6.71 0.60 -13.71
CA GLU A 99 -6.19 0.71 -15.08
C GLU A 99 -5.89 -0.67 -15.72
N SER A 100 -5.53 -1.65 -14.88
CA SER A 100 -5.04 -2.96 -15.33
C SER A 100 -5.84 -4.15 -14.78
N MET A 101 -6.66 -3.95 -13.74
CA MET A 101 -7.38 -5.02 -13.06
C MET A 101 -8.89 -4.81 -13.11
N PRO A 102 -9.68 -5.90 -13.21
CA PRO A 102 -11.13 -5.83 -13.05
C PRO A 102 -11.55 -5.27 -11.69
N VAL A 103 -12.65 -4.51 -11.65
CA VAL A 103 -13.13 -3.83 -10.44
C VAL A 103 -13.37 -4.77 -9.24
N ASN A 104 -13.89 -5.96 -9.49
CA ASN A 104 -14.13 -6.97 -8.45
C ASN A 104 -12.83 -7.49 -7.82
N VAL A 105 -11.74 -7.55 -8.60
CA VAL A 105 -10.41 -7.91 -8.11
C VAL A 105 -9.87 -6.79 -7.22
N VAL A 106 -9.95 -5.54 -7.66
CA VAL A 106 -9.53 -4.37 -6.87
C VAL A 106 -10.35 -4.26 -5.59
N GLN A 107 -11.67 -4.47 -5.66
CA GLN A 107 -12.55 -4.49 -4.49
C GLN A 107 -12.08 -5.53 -3.46
N THR A 108 -11.80 -6.75 -3.91
CA THR A 108 -11.30 -7.83 -3.06
C THR A 108 -9.94 -7.47 -2.44
N ALA A 109 -9.03 -6.92 -3.23
CA ALA A 109 -7.71 -6.48 -2.78
C ALA A 109 -7.80 -5.38 -1.71
N LEU A 110 -8.74 -4.47 -1.86
CA LEU A 110 -9.01 -3.41 -0.89
C LEU A 110 -9.77 -3.89 0.35
N GLY A 111 -10.35 -5.09 0.33
CA GLY A 111 -11.19 -5.60 1.42
C GLY A 111 -12.50 -4.83 1.59
N HIS A 112 -13.04 -4.27 0.50
CA HIS A 112 -14.33 -3.59 0.53
C HIS A 112 -15.45 -4.64 0.57
N SER A 113 -16.36 -4.52 1.53
CA SER A 113 -17.53 -5.38 1.68
C SER A 113 -18.65 -5.05 0.67
N SER A 114 -18.58 -3.88 0.02
CA SER A 114 -19.57 -3.39 -0.94
C SER A 114 -18.92 -2.80 -2.18
N LEU A 115 -19.53 -3.06 -3.35
CA LEU A 115 -19.16 -2.45 -4.63
C LEU A 115 -19.32 -0.92 -4.61
N SER A 116 -20.29 -0.40 -3.85
CA SER A 116 -20.54 1.04 -3.76
C SER A 116 -19.31 1.83 -3.27
N THR A 117 -18.49 1.23 -2.41
CA THR A 117 -17.25 1.86 -1.94
C THR A 117 -16.17 1.90 -3.03
N THR A 118 -16.13 0.90 -3.90
CA THR A 118 -15.16 0.83 -5.00
C THR A 118 -15.64 1.64 -6.22
N SER A 119 -16.95 1.78 -6.41
CA SER A 119 -17.54 2.55 -7.52
C SER A 119 -17.20 4.04 -7.47
N LEU A 120 -16.81 4.57 -6.31
CA LEU A 120 -16.30 5.94 -6.19
C LEU A 120 -15.04 6.18 -7.04
N TYR A 121 -14.31 5.11 -7.39
CA TYR A 121 -13.12 5.16 -8.25
C TYR A 121 -13.43 4.85 -9.72
N LEU A 122 -14.69 4.50 -10.03
CA LEU A 122 -15.14 4.12 -11.36
C LEU A 122 -15.71 5.30 -12.15
N VAL A 123 -15.29 6.54 -11.90
CA VAL A 123 -15.61 7.65 -12.79
C VAL A 123 -14.74 7.49 -14.04
N PRO A 124 -15.28 6.93 -15.16
CA PRO A 124 -14.48 6.76 -16.35
C PRO A 124 -14.23 8.17 -16.90
N ALA A 125 -12.98 8.51 -17.16
CA ALA A 125 -12.71 9.57 -18.10
C ALA A 125 -13.40 9.21 -19.44
N ASP A 126 -14.07 10.13 -20.08
CA ASP A 126 -14.83 9.90 -21.34
C ASP A 126 -14.02 9.14 -22.38
N ALA A 127 -12.71 9.38 -22.44
CA ALA A 127 -11.79 8.67 -23.33
C ALA A 127 -11.72 7.16 -23.07
N ARG A 128 -11.85 6.72 -21.79
CA ARG A 128 -11.81 5.29 -21.41
C ARG A 128 -13.10 4.58 -21.78
N VAL A 129 -14.24 5.25 -21.59
CA VAL A 129 -15.55 4.73 -22.05
C VAL A 129 -15.51 4.47 -23.55
N ILE A 130 -15.02 5.44 -24.33
CA ILE A 130 -14.92 5.33 -25.79
C ILE A 130 -13.98 4.17 -26.19
N GLN A 131 -12.86 3.97 -25.50
CA GLN A 131 -11.94 2.85 -25.78
C GLN A 131 -12.58 1.49 -25.48
N GLU A 132 -13.32 1.36 -24.39
CA GLU A 132 -13.99 0.10 -24.03
C GLU A 132 -15.13 -0.21 -24.99
N PHE A 133 -15.91 0.80 -25.41
CA PHE A 133 -16.95 0.61 -26.44
C PHE A 133 -16.41 0.13 -27.79
N LYS A 134 -15.20 0.56 -28.18
CA LYS A 134 -14.55 0.09 -29.42
C LYS A 134 -14.20 -1.41 -29.41
N LYS A 135 -14.11 -2.03 -28.23
CA LYS A 135 -13.84 -3.47 -28.07
C LYS A 135 -15.10 -4.34 -28.20
N VAL A 136 -16.28 -3.73 -28.12
CA VAL A 136 -17.56 -4.45 -28.26
C VAL A 136 -17.76 -4.76 -29.71
N LYS A 137 -17.91 -6.06 -30.05
CA LYS A 137 -18.24 -6.49 -31.41
C LYS A 137 -19.65 -6.01 -31.76
N PRO A 138 -19.87 -5.44 -32.95
CA PRO A 138 -21.23 -5.14 -33.40
C PRO A 138 -22.06 -6.42 -33.46
N ILE A 139 -23.31 -6.35 -33.01
CA ILE A 139 -24.30 -7.43 -33.06
C ILE A 139 -24.75 -7.64 -34.52
#